data_2fefd31d8a42eef2dde0a0369cd408a9
#
_entry.id   2fefd31d8a42eef2dde0a0369cd408a9
#
_cell.length_a   1.000
_cell.length_b   1.000
_cell.length_c   1.000
_cell.angle_alpha   90.00
_cell.angle_beta   90.00
_cell.angle_gamma   90.00
#
_symmetry.space_group_name_H-M   'P 1'
#
loop_
_entity.id
_entity.type
_entity.pdbx_description
1 polymer ?
#
loop_
_entity_poly.entity_id
_entity_poly.type
_entity_poly.pdbx_seq_one_letter_code
_entity_poly.pdbx_strand_id
1 'polypeptide(L)'
;MKRREFIATGTAAAAGLLLLKPRAAFGYQANSAVRLGLLGCGSRGTSVATSFAKNTSAQIVALADLFPDRLAVAREHFSQVNASGGAQPIAEKLLFHGPRAFEQLAASQDVDLIQISTPPFFHVQHLEAAVAAGKHVYCEKPVGIDVDQARQALEIGKRVKPTQSVDVGFQCRNAAPIAAIAEKIKGGALGKIGTVFGSYNASAAEENTHPASGADEHRLRNWVWDRALSGDILVEQNIHIIDLCNWLLGAHPLKAIATGGRNILTHAGDCWDHYEVDFTYPGDVRFAFASTQFGEYEMFEAGLKLFGSTGAATVPYVGPVQIRGKQAWAWQESLGTDPNSGKFAANGAFTYNLASADPDKERTFIDSITSGPAHNQLAAGVETALTCMLGRMAGYQGREVTWEDLLAHGETYKLGMTLDQFA
;
A
#
# COMPACT_ATOMS: atom_id res chain seq x y z
N MET A 1 51.27 -25.52 -34.12
CA MET A 1 51.10 -24.29 -33.32
C MET A 1 51.78 -24.49 -31.96
N LYS A 2 52.76 -23.69 -31.62
CA LYS A 2 53.56 -23.83 -30.38
C LYS A 2 52.79 -23.14 -29.26
N ARG A 3 52.86 -23.73 -28.06
CA ARG A 3 52.13 -23.29 -26.85
C ARG A 3 52.28 -21.78 -26.49
N ARG A 4 53.31 -21.13 -27.03
CA ARG A 4 53.54 -19.66 -26.85
C ARG A 4 52.64 -18.76 -27.72
N GLU A 5 52.12 -19.26 -28.85
CA GLU A 5 51.22 -18.46 -29.73
C GLU A 5 49.78 -18.47 -29.19
N PHE A 6 49.39 -19.49 -28.45
CA PHE A 6 48.07 -19.56 -27.84
C PHE A 6 47.90 -18.61 -26.61
N ILE A 7 49.01 -18.36 -25.91
CA ILE A 7 49.01 -17.43 -24.74
C ILE A 7 49.00 -15.96 -25.22
N ALA A 8 49.62 -15.63 -26.35
CA ALA A 8 49.64 -14.27 -26.85
C ALA A 8 48.28 -13.81 -27.44
N THR A 9 47.48 -14.77 -28.00
CA THR A 9 46.12 -14.48 -28.52
C THR A 9 45.08 -14.42 -27.40
N GLY A 10 45.26 -15.18 -26.30
CA GLY A 10 44.37 -15.15 -25.13
C GLY A 10 44.47 -13.85 -24.29
N THR A 11 45.64 -13.27 -24.22
CA THR A 11 45.90 -12.02 -23.43
C THR A 11 45.41 -10.77 -24.18
N ALA A 12 45.38 -10.77 -25.52
CA ALA A 12 44.83 -9.66 -26.30
C ALA A 12 43.29 -9.58 -26.26
N ALA A 13 42.60 -10.75 -26.16
CA ALA A 13 41.16 -10.82 -26.00
C ALA A 13 40.70 -10.45 -24.59
N ALA A 14 41.50 -10.79 -23.55
CA ALA A 14 41.19 -10.43 -22.15
C ALA A 14 41.44 -8.93 -21.85
N ALA A 15 42.42 -8.29 -22.53
CA ALA A 15 42.67 -6.84 -22.40
C ALA A 15 41.63 -5.97 -23.10
N GLY A 16 40.91 -6.50 -24.10
CA GLY A 16 39.81 -5.80 -24.81
C GLY A 16 38.51 -5.71 -23.97
N LEU A 17 38.34 -6.58 -22.97
CA LEU A 17 37.16 -6.59 -22.08
C LEU A 17 37.28 -5.65 -20.87
N LEU A 18 38.46 -5.09 -20.62
CA LEU A 18 38.75 -4.20 -19.48
C LEU A 18 38.73 -2.70 -19.79
N LEU A 19 38.34 -2.32 -21.02
CA LEU A 19 38.21 -0.91 -21.45
C LEU A 19 36.76 -0.53 -21.80
N LEU A 20 35.76 -1.06 -21.09
CA LEU A 20 34.47 -0.41 -21.01
C LEU A 20 34.64 0.86 -20.18
N LYS A 21 34.65 2.00 -20.88
CA LYS A 21 34.74 3.32 -20.24
C LYS A 21 33.66 3.40 -19.15
N PRO A 22 33.93 3.95 -17.95
CA PRO A 22 32.94 4.12 -16.89
C PRO A 22 31.62 4.79 -17.36
N ARG A 23 31.72 5.66 -18.36
CA ARG A 23 30.54 6.31 -19.01
C ARG A 23 29.56 5.33 -19.72
N ALA A 24 30.03 4.20 -20.22
CA ALA A 24 29.14 3.21 -20.85
C ALA A 24 28.36 2.39 -19.81
N ALA A 25 28.97 2.12 -18.64
CA ALA A 25 28.29 1.48 -17.52
C ALA A 25 27.21 2.39 -16.90
N PHE A 26 27.49 3.70 -16.78
CA PHE A 26 26.51 4.69 -16.32
C PHE A 26 25.36 4.88 -17.35
N GLY A 27 25.65 4.84 -18.64
CA GLY A 27 24.63 4.93 -19.68
C GLY A 27 23.72 3.70 -19.74
N TYR A 28 24.21 2.50 -19.40
CA TYR A 28 23.41 1.29 -19.35
C TYR A 28 22.48 1.29 -18.15
N GLN A 29 22.91 1.73 -16.98
CA GLN A 29 22.04 1.91 -15.80
C GLN A 29 20.96 2.97 -16.02
N ALA A 30 21.30 4.11 -16.65
CA ALA A 30 20.33 5.16 -16.97
C ALA A 30 19.28 4.72 -17.99
N ASN A 31 19.64 3.82 -18.92
CA ASN A 31 18.72 3.29 -19.95
C ASN A 31 17.85 2.11 -19.44
N SER A 32 18.16 1.53 -18.29
CA SER A 32 17.42 0.43 -17.67
C SER A 32 16.57 0.87 -16.46
N ALA A 33 16.63 2.14 -16.07
CA ALA A 33 15.86 2.67 -14.97
C ALA A 33 14.36 2.73 -15.30
N VAL A 34 13.50 2.29 -14.36
CA VAL A 34 12.05 2.44 -14.47
C VAL A 34 11.68 3.89 -14.13
N ARG A 35 11.08 4.60 -15.08
CA ARG A 35 10.71 6.01 -14.94
C ARG A 35 9.38 6.14 -14.19
N LEU A 36 9.47 6.54 -12.90
CA LEU A 36 8.33 6.64 -12.01
C LEU A 36 7.75 8.06 -12.02
N GLY A 37 6.43 8.17 -12.24
CA GLY A 37 5.63 9.36 -12.01
C GLY A 37 4.83 9.21 -10.71
N LEU A 38 4.97 10.16 -9.79
CA LEU A 38 4.21 10.20 -8.55
C LEU A 38 2.92 11.00 -8.73
N LEU A 39 1.78 10.39 -8.43
CA LEU A 39 0.46 11.01 -8.37
C LEU A 39 -0.02 11.06 -6.92
N GLY A 40 -0.10 12.26 -6.36
CA GLY A 40 -0.35 12.50 -4.94
C GLY A 40 0.94 12.70 -4.15
N CYS A 41 1.39 13.96 -4.05
CA CYS A 41 2.65 14.40 -3.45
C CYS A 41 2.54 14.63 -1.92
N GLY A 42 1.64 13.90 -1.25
CA GLY A 42 1.49 13.92 0.20
C GLY A 42 2.56 13.10 0.93
N SER A 43 2.44 13.00 2.25
CA SER A 43 3.40 12.31 3.12
C SER A 43 3.65 10.85 2.71
N ARG A 44 2.59 10.05 2.51
CA ARG A 44 2.73 8.64 2.09
C ARG A 44 3.31 8.54 0.69
N GLY A 45 2.80 9.32 -0.28
CA GLY A 45 3.30 9.30 -1.65
C GLY A 45 4.78 9.61 -1.74
N THR A 46 5.23 10.66 -1.07
CA THR A 46 6.64 11.05 -1.01
C THR A 46 7.50 10.01 -0.31
N SER A 47 7.01 9.40 0.78
CA SER A 47 7.73 8.34 1.51
C SER A 47 7.97 7.11 0.64
N VAL A 48 6.92 6.60 -0.03
CA VAL A 48 7.01 5.41 -0.90
C VAL A 48 7.86 5.68 -2.13
N ALA A 49 7.68 6.82 -2.81
CA ALA A 49 8.50 7.17 -3.97
C ALA A 49 9.99 7.30 -3.60
N THR A 50 10.29 7.85 -2.40
CA THR A 50 11.65 7.90 -1.87
C THR A 50 12.22 6.51 -1.62
N SER A 51 11.40 5.60 -1.10
CA SER A 51 11.79 4.20 -0.88
C SER A 51 12.07 3.49 -2.20
N PHE A 52 11.20 3.66 -3.23
CA PHE A 52 11.47 3.16 -4.59
C PHE A 52 12.81 3.63 -5.13
N ALA A 53 13.09 4.94 -5.06
CA ALA A 53 14.33 5.52 -5.57
C ALA A 53 15.59 5.00 -4.83
N LYS A 54 15.47 4.69 -3.54
CA LYS A 54 16.59 4.21 -2.71
C LYS A 54 16.85 2.70 -2.83
N ASN A 55 15.80 1.90 -3.04
CA ASN A 55 15.89 0.45 -2.91
C ASN A 55 15.78 -0.30 -4.24
N THR A 56 15.50 0.40 -5.35
CA THR A 56 15.29 -0.19 -6.67
C THR A 56 15.97 0.62 -7.78
N SER A 57 15.75 0.22 -9.05
CA SER A 57 16.19 0.98 -10.22
C SER A 57 15.20 2.09 -10.65
N ALA A 58 14.16 2.37 -9.86
CA ALA A 58 13.19 3.41 -10.19
C ALA A 58 13.80 4.81 -10.03
N GLN A 59 13.48 5.70 -10.97
CA GLN A 59 13.85 7.12 -10.93
C GLN A 59 12.59 7.97 -10.96
N ILE A 60 12.50 8.96 -10.06
CA ILE A 60 11.37 9.86 -9.99
C ILE A 60 11.52 10.92 -11.08
N VAL A 61 10.72 10.83 -12.13
CA VAL A 61 10.83 11.69 -13.32
C VAL A 61 9.70 12.70 -13.45
N ALA A 62 8.54 12.44 -12.86
CA ALA A 62 7.36 13.30 -12.96
C ALA A 62 6.59 13.35 -11.65
N LEU A 63 5.92 14.48 -11.39
CA LEU A 63 5.08 14.70 -10.22
C LEU A 63 3.71 15.23 -10.66
N ALA A 64 2.66 14.79 -9.98
CA ALA A 64 1.30 15.28 -10.20
C ALA A 64 0.56 15.42 -8.86
N ASP A 65 -0.07 16.55 -8.62
CA ASP A 65 -0.91 16.81 -7.44
C ASP A 65 -2.00 17.83 -7.77
N LEU A 66 -3.07 17.80 -7.00
CA LEU A 66 -4.12 18.83 -7.09
C LEU A 66 -3.61 20.20 -6.62
N PHE A 67 -2.73 20.22 -5.62
CA PHE A 67 -2.27 21.43 -4.94
C PHE A 67 -0.84 21.80 -5.34
N PRO A 68 -0.61 23.03 -5.84
CA PRO A 68 0.70 23.48 -6.30
C PRO A 68 1.74 23.57 -5.17
N ASP A 69 1.33 23.86 -3.94
CA ASP A 69 2.22 23.89 -2.77
C ASP A 69 2.81 22.51 -2.47
N ARG A 70 1.99 21.45 -2.53
CA ARG A 70 2.46 20.06 -2.37
C ARG A 70 3.42 19.64 -3.46
N LEU A 71 3.12 20.05 -4.70
CA LEU A 71 3.98 19.80 -5.85
C LEU A 71 5.35 20.48 -5.70
N ALA A 72 5.38 21.73 -5.22
CA ALA A 72 6.62 22.46 -5.00
C ALA A 72 7.51 21.83 -3.91
N VAL A 73 6.92 21.42 -2.79
CA VAL A 73 7.63 20.72 -1.70
C VAL A 73 8.19 19.37 -2.19
N ALA A 74 7.39 18.58 -2.92
CA ALA A 74 7.83 17.30 -3.46
C ALA A 74 8.94 17.47 -4.50
N ARG A 75 8.87 18.48 -5.36
CA ARG A 75 9.92 18.80 -6.34
C ARG A 75 11.27 19.05 -5.68
N GLU A 76 11.30 19.88 -4.63
CA GLU A 76 12.53 20.17 -3.89
C GLU A 76 13.09 18.89 -3.25
N HIS A 77 12.23 18.11 -2.58
CA HIS A 77 12.62 16.85 -1.98
C HIS A 77 13.23 15.88 -3.01
N PHE A 78 12.57 15.65 -4.15
CA PHE A 78 13.04 14.73 -5.16
C PHE A 78 14.23 15.26 -5.99
N SER A 79 14.45 16.58 -6.03
CA SER A 79 15.69 17.14 -6.56
C SER A 79 16.89 16.65 -5.76
N GLN A 80 16.78 16.61 -4.43
CA GLN A 80 17.84 16.10 -3.54
C GLN A 80 17.98 14.57 -3.63
N VAL A 81 16.86 13.83 -3.65
CA VAL A 81 16.85 12.36 -3.80
C VAL A 81 17.50 11.96 -5.12
N ASN A 82 17.12 12.57 -6.24
CA ASN A 82 17.66 12.30 -7.55
C ASN A 82 19.15 12.63 -7.64
N ALA A 83 19.57 13.78 -7.11
CA ALA A 83 20.98 14.18 -7.09
C ALA A 83 21.85 13.17 -6.32
N SER A 84 21.38 12.69 -5.17
CA SER A 84 22.10 11.67 -4.38
C SER A 84 22.18 10.31 -5.08
N GLY A 85 21.19 9.97 -5.92
CA GLY A 85 21.17 8.76 -6.75
C GLY A 85 21.83 8.93 -8.14
N GLY A 86 22.38 10.11 -8.47
CA GLY A 86 22.96 10.41 -9.77
C GLY A 86 21.95 10.59 -10.90
N ALA A 87 20.66 10.74 -10.58
CA ALA A 87 19.59 11.00 -11.54
C ALA A 87 19.43 12.52 -11.83
N GLN A 88 18.79 12.86 -12.97
CA GLN A 88 18.57 14.24 -13.33
C GLN A 88 17.44 14.87 -12.50
N PRO A 89 17.47 16.20 -12.32
CA PRO A 89 16.35 16.94 -11.74
C PRO A 89 15.06 16.75 -12.56
N ILE A 90 13.91 16.80 -11.91
CA ILE A 90 12.61 16.70 -12.57
C ILE A 90 12.40 17.93 -13.44
N ALA A 91 12.19 17.71 -14.76
CA ALA A 91 11.97 18.78 -15.71
C ALA A 91 10.62 19.48 -15.46
N GLU A 92 10.57 20.81 -15.64
CA GLU A 92 9.37 21.63 -15.43
C GLU A 92 8.14 21.09 -16.18
N LYS A 93 8.33 20.65 -17.45
CA LYS A 93 7.27 20.06 -18.27
C LYS A 93 6.67 18.76 -17.73
N LEU A 94 7.27 18.16 -16.70
CA LEU A 94 6.83 16.92 -16.04
C LEU A 94 6.27 17.17 -14.64
N LEU A 95 5.92 18.41 -14.35
CA LEU A 95 5.19 18.84 -13.18
C LEU A 95 3.74 19.16 -13.59
N PHE A 96 2.79 18.36 -13.11
CA PHE A 96 1.39 18.49 -13.47
C PHE A 96 0.57 18.87 -12.24
N HIS A 97 -0.23 19.92 -12.31
CA HIS A 97 -1.09 20.35 -11.20
C HIS A 97 -2.55 20.47 -11.61
N GLY A 98 -3.42 20.49 -10.61
CA GLY A 98 -4.85 20.69 -10.78
C GLY A 98 -5.64 19.39 -11.02
N PRO A 99 -6.95 19.49 -11.28
CA PRO A 99 -7.87 18.36 -11.29
C PRO A 99 -7.63 17.35 -12.41
N ARG A 100 -6.91 17.76 -13.48
CA ARG A 100 -6.58 16.88 -14.63
C ARG A 100 -5.11 16.45 -14.65
N ALA A 101 -4.36 16.69 -13.58
CA ALA A 101 -2.95 16.31 -13.49
C ALA A 101 -2.73 14.79 -13.71
N PHE A 102 -3.64 13.95 -13.26
CA PHE A 102 -3.58 12.50 -13.44
C PHE A 102 -3.67 12.07 -14.90
N GLU A 103 -4.50 12.73 -15.73
CA GLU A 103 -4.62 12.46 -17.16
C GLU A 103 -3.33 12.84 -17.90
N GLN A 104 -2.76 14.01 -17.55
CA GLN A 104 -1.52 14.50 -18.15
C GLN A 104 -0.34 13.59 -17.81
N LEU A 105 -0.26 13.14 -16.54
CA LEU A 105 0.75 12.17 -16.11
C LEU A 105 0.60 10.84 -16.86
N ALA A 106 -0.63 10.32 -16.97
CA ALA A 106 -0.90 9.06 -17.67
C ALA A 106 -0.54 9.15 -19.17
N ALA A 107 -0.78 10.28 -19.81
CA ALA A 107 -0.46 10.51 -21.22
C ALA A 107 1.05 10.71 -21.51
N SER A 108 1.85 10.98 -20.47
CA SER A 108 3.28 11.26 -20.63
C SER A 108 4.06 10.05 -21.15
N GLN A 109 4.83 10.24 -22.21
CA GLN A 109 5.74 9.22 -22.76
C GLN A 109 7.06 9.12 -21.96
N ASP A 110 7.30 10.04 -21.04
CA ASP A 110 8.47 10.06 -20.17
C ASP A 110 8.28 9.20 -18.90
N VAL A 111 7.11 8.54 -18.72
CA VAL A 111 6.74 7.76 -17.54
C VAL A 111 6.42 6.32 -17.93
N ASP A 112 6.97 5.36 -17.22
CA ASP A 112 6.71 3.91 -17.38
C ASP A 112 5.76 3.38 -16.28
N LEU A 113 5.93 3.86 -15.06
CA LEU A 113 5.25 3.46 -13.85
C LEU A 113 4.57 4.66 -13.19
N ILE A 114 3.31 4.54 -12.83
CA ILE A 114 2.60 5.54 -12.02
C ILE A 114 2.37 4.99 -10.61
N GLN A 115 2.85 5.73 -9.61
CA GLN A 115 2.50 5.52 -8.21
C GLN A 115 1.30 6.41 -7.86
N ILE A 116 0.17 5.80 -7.50
CA ILE A 116 -1.06 6.48 -7.08
C ILE A 116 -1.11 6.51 -5.55
N SER A 117 -1.04 7.72 -4.97
CA SER A 117 -1.07 7.96 -3.52
C SER A 117 -1.95 9.18 -3.18
N THR A 118 -3.01 9.35 -3.93
CA THR A 118 -4.07 10.36 -3.72
C THR A 118 -5.05 9.90 -2.64
N PRO A 119 -6.01 10.71 -2.19
CA PRO A 119 -7.07 10.20 -1.32
C PRO A 119 -7.83 9.04 -1.96
N PRO A 120 -8.25 8.02 -1.19
CA PRO A 120 -8.81 6.76 -1.69
C PRO A 120 -9.99 6.90 -2.65
N PHE A 121 -10.83 7.93 -2.46
CA PHE A 121 -11.94 8.22 -3.37
C PHE A 121 -11.52 8.30 -4.84
N PHE A 122 -10.31 8.79 -5.12
CA PHE A 122 -9.81 9.01 -6.48
C PHE A 122 -9.03 7.82 -7.05
N HIS A 123 -8.71 6.80 -6.24
CA HIS A 123 -7.83 5.70 -6.66
C HIS A 123 -8.33 5.00 -7.93
N VAL A 124 -9.62 4.67 -8.00
CA VAL A 124 -10.16 3.90 -9.14
C VAL A 124 -10.15 4.71 -10.44
N GLN A 125 -10.49 6.01 -10.39
CA GLN A 125 -10.40 6.91 -11.53
C GLN A 125 -8.95 7.04 -12.05
N HIS A 126 -8.01 7.21 -11.15
CA HIS A 126 -6.60 7.34 -11.50
C HIS A 126 -6.01 6.02 -12.03
N LEU A 127 -6.42 4.90 -11.44
CA LEU A 127 -6.07 3.56 -11.89
C LEU A 127 -6.56 3.30 -13.31
N GLU A 128 -7.82 3.67 -13.62
CA GLU A 128 -8.39 3.57 -14.96
C GLU A 128 -7.53 4.30 -15.99
N ALA A 129 -7.21 5.56 -15.73
CA ALA A 129 -6.40 6.37 -16.64
C ALA A 129 -5.00 5.78 -16.86
N ALA A 130 -4.34 5.32 -15.79
CA ALA A 130 -3.00 4.76 -15.86
C ALA A 130 -2.98 3.42 -16.62
N VAL A 131 -3.90 2.50 -16.32
CA VAL A 131 -4.01 1.19 -16.99
C VAL A 131 -4.37 1.35 -18.46
N ALA A 132 -5.33 2.23 -18.80
CA ALA A 132 -5.72 2.51 -20.18
C ALA A 132 -4.57 3.10 -21.01
N ALA A 133 -3.72 3.92 -20.39
CA ALA A 133 -2.51 4.46 -21.01
C ALA A 133 -1.36 3.44 -21.15
N GLY A 134 -1.53 2.22 -20.66
CA GLY A 134 -0.53 1.15 -20.75
C GLY A 134 0.60 1.26 -19.73
N LYS A 135 0.43 2.05 -18.65
CA LYS A 135 1.44 2.20 -17.61
C LYS A 135 1.42 1.01 -16.63
N HIS A 136 2.58 0.66 -16.06
CA HIS A 136 2.62 -0.10 -14.83
C HIS A 136 2.04 0.75 -13.70
N VAL A 137 1.41 0.15 -12.70
CA VAL A 137 0.75 0.91 -11.64
C VAL A 137 1.07 0.35 -10.27
N TYR A 138 1.54 1.20 -9.38
CA TYR A 138 1.51 0.99 -7.96
C TYR A 138 0.36 1.84 -7.38
N CYS A 139 -0.69 1.20 -6.88
CA CYS A 139 -1.83 1.89 -6.30
C CYS A 139 -1.83 1.70 -4.78
N GLU A 140 -1.83 2.79 -4.01
CA GLU A 140 -2.02 2.69 -2.57
C GLU A 140 -3.39 2.07 -2.23
N LYS A 141 -3.42 1.39 -1.09
CA LYS A 141 -4.65 0.85 -0.50
C LYS A 141 -5.52 2.01 0.07
N PRO A 142 -6.83 1.82 0.17
CA PRO A 142 -7.69 0.79 -0.41
C PRO A 142 -7.90 0.98 -1.92
N VAL A 143 -8.17 -0.12 -2.62
CA VAL A 143 -8.59 -0.04 -4.03
C VAL A 143 -10.10 0.15 -4.06
N GLY A 144 -10.52 1.41 -3.95
CA GLY A 144 -11.92 1.80 -3.84
C GLY A 144 -12.43 1.80 -2.39
N ILE A 145 -13.43 2.62 -2.15
CA ILE A 145 -14.04 2.88 -0.84
C ILE A 145 -15.52 2.50 -0.76
N ASP A 146 -16.10 2.13 -1.89
CA ASP A 146 -17.48 1.67 -2.02
C ASP A 146 -17.61 0.53 -3.04
N VAL A 147 -18.79 -0.09 -3.08
CA VAL A 147 -19.05 -1.28 -3.91
C VAL A 147 -18.99 -0.97 -5.40
N ASP A 148 -19.40 0.22 -5.84
CA ASP A 148 -19.33 0.60 -7.25
C ASP A 148 -17.88 0.80 -7.70
N GLN A 149 -17.06 1.45 -6.89
CA GLN A 149 -15.62 1.56 -7.13
C GLN A 149 -14.93 0.18 -7.12
N ALA A 150 -15.33 -0.70 -6.20
CA ALA A 150 -14.82 -2.08 -6.16
C ALA A 150 -15.13 -2.84 -7.47
N ARG A 151 -16.35 -2.73 -7.99
CA ARG A 151 -16.73 -3.32 -9.28
C ARG A 151 -15.93 -2.73 -10.43
N GLN A 152 -15.79 -1.41 -10.48
CA GLN A 152 -14.99 -0.73 -11.51
C GLN A 152 -13.53 -1.20 -11.48
N ALA A 153 -12.92 -1.31 -10.30
CA ALA A 153 -11.56 -1.80 -10.15
C ALA A 153 -11.37 -3.25 -10.64
N LEU A 154 -12.36 -4.14 -10.41
CA LEU A 154 -12.35 -5.49 -10.96
C LEU A 154 -12.43 -5.49 -12.50
N GLU A 155 -13.26 -4.63 -13.09
CA GLU A 155 -13.34 -4.49 -14.56
C GLU A 155 -12.04 -3.89 -15.15
N ILE A 156 -11.40 -2.96 -14.47
CA ILE A 156 -10.06 -2.48 -14.82
C ILE A 156 -9.06 -3.64 -14.78
N GLY A 157 -9.11 -4.45 -13.72
CA GLY A 157 -8.23 -5.62 -13.56
C GLY A 157 -8.27 -6.61 -14.72
N LYS A 158 -9.46 -6.80 -15.34
CA LYS A 158 -9.62 -7.65 -16.54
C LYS A 158 -8.99 -7.06 -17.80
N ARG A 159 -8.74 -5.75 -17.84
CA ARG A 159 -8.14 -5.02 -18.98
C ARG A 159 -6.65 -4.79 -18.83
N VAL A 160 -6.06 -5.12 -17.70
CA VAL A 160 -4.59 -5.10 -17.49
C VAL A 160 -3.95 -6.05 -18.49
N LYS A 161 -3.01 -5.53 -19.30
CA LYS A 161 -2.32 -6.34 -20.32
C LYS A 161 -1.38 -7.34 -19.65
N PRO A 162 -1.09 -8.49 -20.29
CA PRO A 162 -0.15 -9.47 -19.75
C PRO A 162 1.27 -8.94 -19.48
N THR A 163 1.63 -7.80 -20.07
CA THR A 163 2.92 -7.12 -19.89
C THR A 163 2.86 -5.97 -18.90
N GLN A 164 1.69 -5.66 -18.33
CA GLN A 164 1.54 -4.62 -17.32
C GLN A 164 1.53 -5.25 -15.92
N SER A 165 2.32 -4.72 -15.02
CA SER A 165 2.24 -5.05 -13.60
C SER A 165 1.40 -4.01 -12.87
N VAL A 166 0.49 -4.49 -12.01
CA VAL A 166 -0.32 -3.67 -11.10
C VAL A 166 -0.17 -4.21 -9.69
N ASP A 167 0.40 -3.39 -8.81
CA ASP A 167 0.59 -3.70 -7.40
C ASP A 167 -0.35 -2.84 -6.53
N VAL A 168 -0.75 -3.38 -5.39
CA VAL A 168 -1.55 -2.70 -4.37
C VAL A 168 -0.75 -2.54 -3.10
N GLY A 169 -0.82 -1.38 -2.46
CA GLY A 169 0.00 -0.94 -1.33
C GLY A 169 -0.09 -1.75 -0.03
N PHE A 170 -0.28 -3.08 -0.10
CA PHE A 170 -0.28 -3.97 1.07
C PHE A 170 1.15 -4.36 1.48
N GLN A 171 1.80 -3.48 2.22
CA GLN A 171 3.19 -3.68 2.63
C GLN A 171 3.40 -4.91 3.52
N CYS A 172 2.46 -5.24 4.42
CA CYS A 172 2.64 -6.29 5.44
C CYS A 172 2.93 -7.67 4.85
N ARG A 173 2.37 -8.01 3.69
CA ARG A 173 2.60 -9.30 3.01
C ARG A 173 4.05 -9.52 2.59
N ASN A 174 4.81 -8.43 2.41
CA ASN A 174 6.21 -8.46 1.96
C ASN A 174 7.21 -8.32 3.12
N ALA A 175 6.74 -8.06 4.35
CA ALA A 175 7.61 -8.01 5.52
C ALA A 175 8.19 -9.40 5.80
N ALA A 176 9.52 -9.54 5.83
CA ALA A 176 10.20 -10.83 5.91
C ALA A 176 9.69 -11.74 7.05
N PRO A 177 9.52 -11.29 8.31
CA PRO A 177 9.02 -12.14 9.38
C PRO A 177 7.56 -12.56 9.17
N ILE A 178 6.73 -11.68 8.56
CA ILE A 178 5.32 -11.96 8.29
C ILE A 178 5.18 -12.93 7.12
N ALA A 179 5.95 -12.76 6.05
CA ALA A 179 5.98 -13.69 4.93
C ALA A 179 6.44 -15.10 5.39
N ALA A 180 7.47 -15.16 6.24
CA ALA A 180 7.98 -16.43 6.76
C ALA A 180 6.96 -17.18 7.63
N ILE A 181 6.24 -16.51 8.52
CA ILE A 181 5.20 -17.17 9.33
C ILE A 181 3.99 -17.57 8.47
N ALA A 182 3.64 -16.76 7.46
CA ALA A 182 2.54 -17.06 6.54
C ALA A 182 2.74 -18.39 5.81
N GLU A 183 3.95 -18.66 5.30
CA GLU A 183 4.28 -19.94 4.67
C GLU A 183 4.08 -21.13 5.62
N LYS A 184 4.43 -20.99 6.89
CA LYS A 184 4.22 -22.04 7.88
C LYS A 184 2.74 -22.25 8.22
N ILE A 185 1.98 -21.17 8.34
CA ILE A 185 0.53 -21.23 8.60
C ILE A 185 -0.18 -21.90 7.41
N LYS A 186 0.13 -21.49 6.18
CA LYS A 186 -0.39 -22.11 4.94
C LYS A 186 0.05 -23.56 4.79
N GLY A 187 1.24 -23.90 5.28
CA GLY A 187 1.75 -25.28 5.37
C GLY A 187 1.08 -26.12 6.46
N GLY A 188 0.08 -25.62 7.18
CA GLY A 188 -0.71 -26.36 8.15
C GLY A 188 -0.16 -26.39 9.57
N ALA A 189 0.81 -25.54 9.93
CA ALA A 189 1.43 -25.56 11.26
C ALA A 189 0.45 -25.35 12.43
N LEU A 190 -0.70 -24.72 12.17
CA LEU A 190 -1.75 -24.52 13.20
C LEU A 190 -2.82 -25.61 13.20
N GLY A 191 -2.85 -26.50 12.19
CA GLY A 191 -3.96 -27.43 11.98
C GLY A 191 -5.22 -26.68 11.54
N LYS A 192 -6.41 -27.15 11.95
CA LYS A 192 -7.67 -26.45 11.67
C LYS A 192 -7.74 -25.17 12.52
N ILE A 193 -7.79 -24.00 11.88
CA ILE A 193 -7.96 -22.71 12.57
C ILE A 193 -9.42 -22.59 13.02
N GLY A 194 -9.65 -22.17 14.25
CA GLY A 194 -10.97 -21.99 14.85
C GLY A 194 -11.32 -20.53 15.07
N THR A 195 -10.35 -19.73 15.50
CA THR A 195 -10.59 -18.30 15.77
C THR A 195 -9.34 -17.46 15.53
N VAL A 196 -9.57 -16.19 15.19
CA VAL A 196 -8.56 -15.15 15.01
C VAL A 196 -8.96 -13.93 15.86
N PHE A 197 -7.99 -13.31 16.49
CA PHE A 197 -8.14 -12.01 17.13
C PHE A 197 -7.18 -11.02 16.46
N GLY A 198 -7.66 -9.81 16.21
CA GLY A 198 -6.86 -8.74 15.62
C GLY A 198 -7.15 -7.39 16.22
N SER A 199 -6.15 -6.54 16.21
CA SER A 199 -6.27 -5.16 16.68
C SER A 199 -5.52 -4.20 15.76
N TYR A 200 -6.00 -2.94 15.73
CA TYR A 200 -5.29 -1.80 15.20
C TYR A 200 -5.59 -0.59 16.07
N ASN A 201 -4.76 -0.36 17.08
CA ASN A 201 -4.93 0.72 18.05
C ASN A 201 -3.82 1.76 17.81
N ALA A 202 -4.23 2.96 17.44
CA ALA A 202 -3.32 4.03 17.07
C ALA A 202 -3.82 5.38 17.61
N SER A 203 -2.89 6.34 17.74
CA SER A 203 -3.24 7.74 17.93
C SER A 203 -3.95 8.30 16.72
N ALA A 204 -4.72 9.38 16.88
CA ALA A 204 -5.29 10.12 15.78
C ALA A 204 -4.19 10.69 14.87
N ALA A 205 -4.46 10.74 13.57
CA ALA A 205 -3.65 11.58 12.69
C ALA A 205 -3.87 13.06 13.04
N GLU A 206 -2.82 13.86 12.94
CA GLU A 206 -2.92 15.30 13.17
C GLU A 206 -3.81 15.96 12.10
N GLU A 207 -4.59 16.96 12.51
CA GLU A 207 -5.33 17.80 11.59
C GLU A 207 -4.37 18.65 10.76
N ASN A 208 -4.59 18.70 9.44
CA ASN A 208 -3.84 19.57 8.55
C ASN A 208 -4.30 21.02 8.74
N THR A 209 -3.46 21.82 9.37
CA THR A 209 -3.72 23.24 9.67
C THR A 209 -3.27 24.20 8.57
N HIS A 210 -2.94 23.70 7.36
CA HIS A 210 -2.62 24.57 6.23
C HIS A 210 -3.73 25.59 6.01
N PRO A 211 -3.40 26.88 5.81
CA PRO A 211 -4.40 27.92 5.53
C PRO A 211 -5.14 27.60 4.24
N ALA A 212 -6.32 26.98 4.36
CA ALA A 212 -7.13 26.59 3.23
C ALA A 212 -7.93 27.77 2.68
N SER A 213 -8.14 27.78 1.37
CA SER A 213 -8.91 28.85 0.69
C SER A 213 -10.42 28.71 0.91
N GLY A 214 -10.90 27.61 1.50
CA GLY A 214 -12.31 27.36 1.76
C GLY A 214 -12.57 25.98 2.34
N ALA A 215 -13.85 25.68 2.57
CA ALA A 215 -14.29 24.43 3.20
C ALA A 215 -13.93 23.18 2.37
N ASP A 216 -14.02 23.24 1.03
CA ASP A 216 -13.69 22.13 0.16
C ASP A 216 -12.20 21.80 0.17
N GLU A 217 -11.33 22.81 0.18
CA GLU A 217 -9.89 22.61 0.30
C GLU A 217 -9.53 22.03 1.66
N HIS A 218 -10.10 22.57 2.74
CA HIS A 218 -9.91 22.05 4.08
C HIS A 218 -10.32 20.56 4.17
N ARG A 219 -11.48 20.21 3.61
CA ARG A 219 -11.97 18.83 3.53
C ARG A 219 -11.02 17.92 2.75
N LEU A 220 -10.52 18.36 1.58
CA LEU A 220 -9.58 17.59 0.77
C LEU A 220 -8.21 17.41 1.46
N ARG A 221 -7.73 18.42 2.19
CA ARG A 221 -6.46 18.33 2.93
C ARG A 221 -6.56 17.45 4.17
N ASN A 222 -7.76 17.31 4.75
CA ASN A 222 -8.10 16.46 5.89
C ASN A 222 -8.91 15.21 5.50
N TRP A 223 -8.72 14.73 4.27
CA TRP A 223 -9.47 13.65 3.66
C TRP A 223 -9.59 12.37 4.50
N VAL A 224 -8.62 12.10 5.36
CA VAL A 224 -8.57 10.88 6.19
C VAL A 224 -9.76 10.78 7.15
N TRP A 225 -10.32 11.91 7.56
CA TRP A 225 -11.46 11.99 8.47
C TRP A 225 -12.82 12.13 7.78
N ASP A 226 -12.81 12.24 6.46
CA ASP A 226 -14.02 12.30 5.62
C ASP A 226 -14.33 10.91 5.07
N ARG A 227 -15.47 10.35 5.47
CA ARG A 227 -15.87 8.99 5.09
C ARG A 227 -16.02 8.82 3.57
N ALA A 228 -16.50 9.86 2.89
CA ALA A 228 -16.65 9.82 1.44
C ALA A 228 -15.31 9.92 0.69
N LEU A 229 -14.25 10.38 1.33
CA LEU A 229 -12.90 10.48 0.73
C LEU A 229 -12.01 9.31 1.12
N SER A 230 -12.11 8.83 2.36
CA SER A 230 -11.26 7.76 2.93
C SER A 230 -11.89 6.37 2.91
N GLY A 231 -13.21 6.29 2.99
CA GLY A 231 -13.95 5.05 3.24
C GLY A 231 -14.11 4.73 4.73
N ASP A 232 -13.76 5.65 5.64
CA ASP A 232 -13.68 5.45 7.09
C ASP A 232 -12.39 4.73 7.53
N ILE A 233 -12.06 4.82 8.83
CA ILE A 233 -10.84 4.22 9.41
C ILE A 233 -10.76 2.70 9.20
N LEU A 234 -11.90 2.01 9.17
CA LEU A 234 -11.94 0.57 8.94
C LEU A 234 -11.43 0.20 7.54
N VAL A 235 -11.74 1.02 6.53
CA VAL A 235 -11.35 0.81 5.13
C VAL A 235 -9.98 1.42 4.84
N GLU A 236 -9.65 2.57 5.45
CA GLU A 236 -8.41 3.29 5.17
C GLU A 236 -7.21 2.72 5.94
N GLN A 237 -7.32 2.58 7.27
CA GLN A 237 -6.20 2.17 8.11
C GLN A 237 -6.24 0.71 8.56
N ASN A 238 -7.37 0.27 9.07
CA ASN A 238 -7.50 -1.06 9.65
C ASN A 238 -7.40 -2.18 8.60
N ILE A 239 -7.57 -1.83 7.34
CA ILE A 239 -7.44 -2.71 6.17
C ILE A 239 -6.16 -3.56 6.21
N HIS A 240 -5.06 -3.07 6.76
CA HIS A 240 -3.81 -3.81 6.83
C HIS A 240 -3.90 -5.09 7.65
N ILE A 241 -4.63 -5.08 8.78
CA ILE A 241 -4.82 -6.26 9.63
C ILE A 241 -5.89 -7.18 9.06
N ILE A 242 -6.92 -6.60 8.47
CA ILE A 242 -7.98 -7.35 7.77
C ILE A 242 -7.39 -8.05 6.54
N ASP A 243 -6.49 -7.39 5.79
CA ASP A 243 -5.75 -7.97 4.69
C ASP A 243 -4.90 -9.19 5.13
N LEU A 244 -4.17 -9.05 6.23
CA LEU A 244 -3.41 -10.16 6.77
C LEU A 244 -4.30 -11.35 7.14
N CYS A 245 -5.48 -11.11 7.71
CA CYS A 245 -6.43 -12.17 8.04
C CYS A 245 -6.93 -12.89 6.78
N ASN A 246 -7.41 -12.14 5.77
CA ASN A 246 -7.84 -12.70 4.50
C ASN A 246 -6.72 -13.53 3.84
N TRP A 247 -5.51 -13.00 3.79
CA TRP A 247 -4.36 -13.64 3.18
C TRP A 247 -3.91 -14.92 3.90
N LEU A 248 -3.93 -14.92 5.25
CA LEU A 248 -3.54 -16.08 6.04
C LEU A 248 -4.61 -17.17 6.05
N LEU A 249 -5.90 -16.81 5.99
CA LEU A 249 -7.01 -17.75 5.88
C LEU A 249 -7.25 -18.22 4.43
N GLY A 250 -6.79 -17.46 3.44
CA GLY A 250 -7.02 -17.74 2.01
C GLY A 250 -8.50 -17.57 1.60
N ALA A 251 -9.25 -16.69 2.28
CA ALA A 251 -10.68 -16.49 2.07
C ALA A 251 -11.10 -15.08 2.53
N HIS A 252 -12.26 -14.62 2.06
CA HIS A 252 -13.00 -13.48 2.63
C HIS A 252 -14.12 -13.97 3.56
N PRO A 253 -14.65 -13.11 4.45
CA PRO A 253 -15.75 -13.47 5.33
C PRO A 253 -17.07 -13.60 4.58
N LEU A 254 -17.96 -14.42 5.11
CA LEU A 254 -19.32 -14.60 4.61
C LEU A 254 -20.27 -13.53 5.14
N LYS A 255 -20.00 -13.02 6.34
CA LYS A 255 -20.85 -12.02 7.03
C LYS A 255 -20.08 -11.34 8.15
N ALA A 256 -20.59 -10.20 8.62
CA ALA A 256 -20.07 -9.47 9.78
C ALA A 256 -21.20 -8.91 10.66
N ILE A 257 -20.88 -8.73 11.93
CA ILE A 257 -21.60 -7.91 12.87
C ILE A 257 -20.59 -6.91 13.44
N ALA A 258 -20.99 -5.64 13.60
CA ALA A 258 -20.08 -4.63 14.11
C ALA A 258 -20.81 -3.60 14.98
N THR A 259 -20.04 -3.01 15.89
CA THR A 259 -20.37 -1.81 16.64
C THR A 259 -19.20 -0.83 16.57
N GLY A 260 -19.41 0.40 17.00
CA GLY A 260 -18.41 1.44 17.03
C GLY A 260 -19.04 2.82 17.13
N GLY A 261 -18.26 3.84 16.85
CA GLY A 261 -18.77 5.20 16.92
C GLY A 261 -17.69 6.26 16.79
N ARG A 262 -18.10 7.49 17.03
CA ARG A 262 -17.24 8.66 17.12
C ARG A 262 -17.46 9.34 18.48
N ASN A 263 -16.63 8.98 19.45
CA ASN A 263 -16.81 9.38 20.85
C ASN A 263 -15.76 10.38 21.32
N ILE A 264 -14.59 10.40 20.72
CA ILE A 264 -13.42 11.15 21.18
C ILE A 264 -13.01 12.24 20.18
N LEU A 265 -12.98 11.92 18.88
CA LEU A 265 -12.55 12.89 17.87
C LEU A 265 -13.53 14.06 17.75
N THR A 266 -13.00 15.28 17.88
CA THR A 266 -13.76 16.54 17.82
C THR A 266 -13.50 17.36 16.58
N HIS A 267 -12.41 17.09 15.83
CA HIS A 267 -12.08 17.81 14.60
C HIS A 267 -13.03 17.46 13.43
N ALA A 268 -12.92 18.19 12.33
CA ALA A 268 -13.79 18.04 11.16
C ALA A 268 -13.78 16.62 10.59
N GLY A 269 -14.94 16.19 10.05
CA GLY A 269 -15.12 14.88 9.44
C GLY A 269 -16.24 14.07 10.09
N ASP A 270 -16.56 12.94 9.50
CA ASP A 270 -17.67 12.05 9.88
C ASP A 270 -17.25 10.58 10.05
N CYS A 271 -15.96 10.27 9.95
CA CYS A 271 -15.45 8.93 10.24
C CYS A 271 -15.64 8.55 11.70
N TRP A 272 -15.92 7.29 11.97
CA TRP A 272 -15.84 6.74 13.30
C TRP A 272 -14.40 6.76 13.81
N ASP A 273 -14.23 6.71 15.14
CA ASP A 273 -12.91 6.70 15.78
C ASP A 273 -12.58 5.38 16.48
N HIS A 274 -13.53 4.45 16.51
CA HIS A 274 -13.33 3.07 16.99
C HIS A 274 -14.31 2.10 16.34
N TYR A 275 -13.88 0.84 16.24
CA TYR A 275 -14.68 -0.27 15.75
C TYR A 275 -14.44 -1.54 16.56
N GLU A 276 -15.51 -2.33 16.71
CA GLU A 276 -15.49 -3.72 17.12
C GLU A 276 -16.27 -4.53 16.09
N VAL A 277 -15.58 -5.47 15.42
CA VAL A 277 -16.16 -6.24 14.30
C VAL A 277 -15.95 -7.73 14.54
N ASP A 278 -17.00 -8.52 14.40
CA ASP A 278 -16.95 -9.98 14.37
C ASP A 278 -17.28 -10.47 12.94
N PHE A 279 -16.25 -10.93 12.24
CA PHE A 279 -16.35 -11.52 10.92
C PHE A 279 -16.50 -13.04 11.01
N THR A 280 -17.38 -13.62 10.21
CA THR A 280 -17.53 -15.07 10.05
C THR A 280 -16.97 -15.51 8.70
N TYR A 281 -15.91 -16.30 8.72
CA TYR A 281 -15.29 -16.88 7.52
C TYR A 281 -15.81 -18.29 7.22
N PRO A 282 -15.53 -18.84 6.02
CA PRO A 282 -15.85 -20.23 5.70
C PRO A 282 -15.32 -21.21 6.76
N GLY A 283 -16.09 -22.27 7.02
CA GLY A 283 -15.74 -23.27 8.06
C GLY A 283 -16.01 -22.78 9.49
N ASP A 284 -16.82 -21.74 9.64
CA ASP A 284 -17.17 -21.08 10.92
C ASP A 284 -15.97 -20.56 11.70
N VAL A 285 -14.92 -20.12 10.98
CA VAL A 285 -13.79 -19.42 11.60
C VAL A 285 -14.24 -18.00 11.96
N ARG A 286 -14.03 -17.64 13.24
CA ARG A 286 -14.37 -16.30 13.74
C ARG A 286 -13.16 -15.40 13.77
N PHE A 287 -13.31 -14.18 13.27
CA PHE A 287 -12.31 -13.14 13.40
C PHE A 287 -12.90 -11.95 14.16
N ALA A 288 -12.53 -11.85 15.44
CA ALA A 288 -12.84 -10.71 16.28
C ALA A 288 -11.77 -9.63 16.09
N PHE A 289 -12.18 -8.46 15.62
CA PHE A 289 -11.31 -7.32 15.33
C PHE A 289 -11.76 -6.10 16.14
N ALA A 290 -10.79 -5.41 16.75
CA ALA A 290 -11.04 -4.15 17.44
C ALA A 290 -10.04 -3.09 17.00
N SER A 291 -10.49 -1.83 16.91
CA SER A 291 -9.61 -0.72 16.59
C SER A 291 -9.98 0.58 17.28
N THR A 292 -8.95 1.40 17.52
CA THR A 292 -9.09 2.78 18.00
C THR A 292 -8.19 3.70 17.17
N GLN A 293 -8.66 4.93 16.94
CA GLN A 293 -7.94 5.94 16.19
C GLN A 293 -8.13 7.30 16.87
N PHE A 294 -7.78 7.38 18.14
CA PHE A 294 -7.94 8.59 18.94
C PHE A 294 -6.88 8.68 20.04
N GLY A 295 -6.83 9.84 20.71
CA GLY A 295 -5.95 10.10 21.84
C GLY A 295 -4.58 10.62 21.44
N GLU A 296 -3.89 11.22 22.41
CA GLU A 296 -2.54 11.79 22.29
C GLU A 296 -1.47 10.91 22.99
N TYR A 297 -1.80 9.66 23.28
CA TYR A 297 -0.88 8.74 23.92
C TYR A 297 0.01 8.04 22.88
N GLU A 298 1.29 7.92 23.19
CA GLU A 298 2.25 7.21 22.35
C GLU A 298 2.08 5.68 22.45
N MET A 299 0.87 5.17 22.16
CA MET A 299 0.63 3.73 22.10
C MET A 299 0.22 3.33 20.68
N PHE A 300 0.87 2.30 20.17
CA PHE A 300 0.53 1.70 18.90
C PHE A 300 0.58 0.18 19.00
N GLU A 301 -0.55 -0.46 18.75
CA GLU A 301 -0.68 -1.91 18.71
C GLU A 301 -1.41 -2.34 17.46
N ALA A 302 -0.78 -3.15 16.62
CA ALA A 302 -1.41 -3.74 15.45
C ALA A 302 -0.91 -5.17 15.23
N GLY A 303 -1.82 -6.09 14.89
CA GLY A 303 -1.45 -7.48 14.62
C GLY A 303 -2.57 -8.46 14.75
N LEU A 304 -2.22 -9.75 14.57
CA LEU A 304 -3.12 -10.90 14.64
C LEU A 304 -2.62 -11.96 15.63
N LYS A 305 -3.58 -12.67 16.23
CA LYS A 305 -3.37 -13.94 16.94
C LYS A 305 -4.33 -14.98 16.37
N LEU A 306 -3.78 -16.09 15.86
CA LEU A 306 -4.54 -17.17 15.26
C LEU A 306 -4.46 -18.41 16.17
N PHE A 307 -5.59 -19.06 16.41
CA PHE A 307 -5.69 -20.25 17.25
C PHE A 307 -6.23 -21.42 16.44
N GLY A 308 -5.42 -22.46 16.35
CA GLY A 308 -5.75 -23.70 15.64
C GLY A 308 -5.66 -24.93 16.51
N SER A 309 -6.04 -26.07 15.96
CA SER A 309 -6.14 -27.35 16.68
C SER A 309 -4.78 -27.92 17.12
N THR A 310 -3.67 -27.48 16.54
CA THR A 310 -2.32 -28.01 16.82
C THR A 310 -1.32 -26.91 17.20
N GLY A 311 -1.71 -25.64 17.11
CA GLY A 311 -0.84 -24.51 17.44
C GLY A 311 -1.56 -23.18 17.43
N ALA A 312 -0.87 -22.16 17.92
CA ALA A 312 -1.30 -20.77 17.89
C ALA A 312 -0.18 -19.90 17.33
N ALA A 313 -0.53 -18.89 16.52
CA ALA A 313 0.40 -17.94 15.95
C ALA A 313 0.17 -16.51 16.49
N THR A 314 1.25 -15.75 16.59
CA THR A 314 1.24 -14.31 16.88
C THR A 314 1.95 -13.60 15.74
N VAL A 315 1.28 -12.63 15.12
CA VAL A 315 1.74 -11.88 13.94
C VAL A 315 1.57 -10.38 14.19
N PRO A 316 2.38 -9.78 15.08
CA PRO A 316 2.28 -8.37 15.41
C PRO A 316 3.18 -7.50 14.52
N TYR A 317 2.88 -6.19 14.47
CA TYR A 317 3.79 -5.20 13.89
C TYR A 317 5.06 -5.04 14.76
N VAL A 318 4.91 -5.15 16.08
CA VAL A 318 5.99 -5.03 17.05
C VAL A 318 5.89 -6.17 18.05
N GLY A 319 7.04 -6.80 18.37
CA GLY A 319 7.10 -7.94 19.27
C GLY A 319 7.24 -9.29 18.55
N PRO A 320 7.19 -10.41 19.30
CA PRO A 320 7.52 -11.72 18.77
C PRO A 320 6.58 -12.23 17.67
N VAL A 321 7.13 -12.52 16.48
CA VAL A 321 6.47 -13.26 15.41
C VAL A 321 6.77 -14.74 15.61
N GLN A 322 5.75 -15.54 16.03
CA GLN A 322 5.98 -16.90 16.46
C GLN A 322 4.77 -17.83 16.30
N ILE A 323 5.05 -19.11 16.24
CA ILE A 323 4.10 -20.22 16.38
C ILE A 323 4.43 -21.00 17.65
N ARG A 324 3.42 -21.24 18.49
CA ARG A 324 3.49 -22.13 19.64
C ARG A 324 2.60 -23.34 19.40
N GLY A 325 3.05 -24.52 19.79
CA GLY A 325 2.32 -25.78 19.60
C GLY A 325 3.18 -26.89 19.02
N LYS A 326 2.57 -27.81 18.27
CA LYS A 326 3.26 -29.01 17.75
C LYS A 326 4.39 -28.67 16.74
N GLN A 327 4.25 -27.60 15.99
CA GLN A 327 5.24 -27.09 15.04
C GLN A 327 5.72 -25.70 15.47
N ALA A 328 6.30 -25.62 16.68
CA ALA A 328 6.81 -24.38 17.23
C ALA A 328 7.88 -23.74 16.33
N TRP A 329 7.77 -22.42 16.12
CA TRP A 329 8.69 -21.62 15.32
C TRP A 329 8.69 -20.17 15.79
N ALA A 330 9.79 -19.47 15.60
CA ALA A 330 9.87 -18.03 15.84
C ALA A 330 10.84 -17.36 14.87
N TRP A 331 10.52 -16.12 14.51
CA TRP A 331 11.46 -15.21 13.87
C TRP A 331 12.41 -14.66 14.92
N GLN A 332 13.70 -15.05 14.85
CA GLN A 332 14.65 -14.86 15.94
C GLN A 332 14.89 -13.37 16.26
N GLU A 333 14.95 -12.53 15.25
CA GLU A 333 15.20 -11.09 15.37
C GLU A 333 14.03 -10.34 16.04
N SER A 334 12.85 -10.94 16.08
CA SER A 334 11.67 -10.35 16.77
C SER A 334 11.62 -10.70 18.26
N LEU A 335 12.35 -11.73 18.68
CA LEU A 335 12.40 -12.15 20.08
C LEU A 335 13.14 -11.10 20.93
N GLY A 336 12.56 -10.76 22.08
CA GLY A 336 13.11 -9.73 22.96
C GLY A 336 12.69 -8.29 22.61
N THR A 337 11.98 -8.07 21.49
CA THR A 337 11.35 -6.76 21.23
C THR A 337 10.17 -6.56 22.17
N ASP A 338 10.15 -5.43 22.89
CA ASP A 338 9.00 -5.05 23.70
C ASP A 338 7.79 -4.73 22.82
N PRO A 339 6.67 -5.46 22.94
CA PRO A 339 5.47 -5.19 22.14
C PRO A 339 4.92 -3.77 22.33
N ASN A 340 5.20 -3.13 23.48
CA ASN A 340 4.71 -1.79 23.79
C ASN A 340 5.64 -0.67 23.27
N SER A 341 6.76 -1.01 22.62
CA SER A 341 7.69 -0.02 22.06
C SER A 341 7.25 0.52 20.68
N GLY A 342 6.10 0.07 20.17
CA GLY A 342 5.55 0.46 18.88
C GLY A 342 5.18 1.93 18.83
N LYS A 343 5.46 2.57 17.68
CA LYS A 343 5.02 3.94 17.39
C LYS A 343 4.21 3.96 16.10
N PHE A 344 3.13 4.72 16.11
CA PHE A 344 2.34 4.95 14.93
C PHE A 344 3.12 5.81 13.92
N ALA A 345 3.06 5.45 12.65
CA ALA A 345 3.68 6.17 11.56
C ALA A 345 2.65 6.49 10.49
N ALA A 346 2.13 7.73 10.49
CA ALA A 346 1.10 8.19 9.55
C ALA A 346 1.52 8.10 8.08
N ASN A 347 2.82 8.15 7.78
CA ASN A 347 3.36 7.93 6.43
C ASN A 347 3.56 6.45 6.08
N GLY A 348 3.21 5.51 6.98
CA GLY A 348 3.35 4.07 6.81
C GLY A 348 4.78 3.54 6.89
N ALA A 349 5.78 4.36 7.23
CA ALA A 349 7.18 3.94 7.38
C ALA A 349 7.41 3.31 8.76
N PHE A 350 6.88 2.11 8.95
CA PHE A 350 7.04 1.38 10.20
C PHE A 350 8.43 0.74 10.33
N THR A 351 8.81 0.50 11.58
CA THR A 351 10.05 -0.19 11.97
C THR A 351 9.78 -1.64 12.43
N TYR A 352 10.73 -2.27 13.11
CA TYR A 352 10.61 -3.63 13.67
C TYR A 352 10.21 -4.67 12.62
N ASN A 353 9.13 -5.40 12.82
CA ASN A 353 8.70 -6.47 11.93
C ASN A 353 8.31 -5.99 10.52
N LEU A 354 8.08 -4.70 10.33
CA LEU A 354 7.75 -4.10 9.03
C LEU A 354 8.92 -3.34 8.39
N ALA A 355 10.12 -3.35 8.97
CA ALA A 355 11.25 -2.57 8.47
C ALA A 355 11.61 -2.88 7.01
N SER A 356 11.44 -4.12 6.56
CA SER A 356 11.69 -4.53 5.17
C SER A 356 10.45 -4.44 4.26
N ALA A 357 9.28 -4.14 4.79
CA ALA A 357 8.01 -4.30 4.10
C ALA A 357 7.89 -3.49 2.79
N ASP A 358 8.12 -2.18 2.84
CA ASP A 358 8.12 -1.33 1.64
C ASP A 358 9.31 -1.67 0.72
N PRO A 359 10.58 -1.75 1.18
CA PRO A 359 11.69 -2.13 0.33
C PRO A 359 11.52 -3.47 -0.40
N ASP A 360 11.04 -4.50 0.28
CA ASP A 360 10.88 -5.84 -0.33
C ASP A 360 9.74 -5.86 -1.34
N LYS A 361 8.62 -5.19 -1.03
CA LYS A 361 7.49 -5.03 -1.95
C LYS A 361 7.92 -4.30 -3.23
N GLU A 362 8.62 -3.19 -3.08
CA GLU A 362 9.07 -2.35 -4.18
C GLU A 362 10.06 -3.08 -5.10
N ARG A 363 11.01 -3.83 -4.51
CA ARG A 363 11.91 -4.70 -5.30
C ARG A 363 11.14 -5.75 -6.09
N THR A 364 10.23 -6.47 -5.43
CA THR A 364 9.39 -7.48 -6.10
C THR A 364 8.58 -6.88 -7.25
N PHE A 365 8.05 -5.68 -7.04
CA PHE A 365 7.26 -4.99 -8.06
C PHE A 365 8.13 -4.52 -9.24
N ILE A 366 9.27 -3.89 -9.00
CA ILE A 366 10.20 -3.48 -10.08
C ILE A 366 10.75 -4.70 -10.83
N ASP A 367 11.04 -5.81 -10.15
CA ASP A 367 11.43 -7.06 -10.80
C ASP A 367 10.34 -7.58 -11.74
N SER A 368 9.06 -7.47 -11.37
CA SER A 368 7.94 -7.85 -12.23
C SER A 368 7.81 -6.98 -13.50
N ILE A 369 8.37 -5.77 -13.48
CA ILE A 369 8.39 -4.85 -14.62
C ILE A 369 9.59 -5.13 -15.53
N THR A 370 10.75 -5.44 -14.95
CA THR A 370 12.03 -5.45 -15.67
C THR A 370 12.47 -6.83 -16.13
N SER A 371 12.18 -7.87 -15.39
CA SER A 371 12.77 -9.21 -15.62
C SER A 371 11.86 -10.38 -15.25
N GLY A 372 10.91 -10.18 -14.36
CA GLY A 372 9.98 -11.21 -13.89
C GLY A 372 8.66 -11.26 -14.68
N PRO A 373 7.77 -12.18 -14.32
CA PRO A 373 6.41 -12.19 -14.85
C PRO A 373 5.63 -10.99 -14.30
N ALA A 374 4.90 -10.30 -15.17
CA ALA A 374 3.97 -9.26 -14.74
C ALA A 374 2.91 -9.83 -13.79
N HIS A 375 2.49 -9.06 -12.79
CA HIS A 375 1.46 -9.47 -11.85
C HIS A 375 0.34 -8.43 -11.73
N ASN A 376 -0.83 -8.88 -11.29
CA ASN A 376 -2.00 -8.03 -11.08
C ASN A 376 -2.65 -8.38 -9.74
N GLN A 377 -2.53 -7.48 -8.78
CA GLN A 377 -3.04 -7.68 -7.42
C GLN A 377 -4.43 -7.05 -7.19
N LEU A 378 -5.07 -6.48 -8.22
CA LEU A 378 -6.34 -5.75 -8.07
C LEU A 378 -7.45 -6.61 -7.46
N ALA A 379 -7.59 -7.85 -7.88
CA ALA A 379 -8.64 -8.72 -7.34
C ALA A 379 -8.50 -8.95 -5.83
N ALA A 380 -7.28 -9.22 -5.36
CA ALA A 380 -6.99 -9.37 -3.93
C ALA A 380 -7.17 -8.05 -3.15
N GLY A 381 -6.75 -6.94 -3.76
CA GLY A 381 -6.92 -5.60 -3.18
C GLY A 381 -8.38 -5.22 -3.00
N VAL A 382 -9.20 -5.50 -4.01
CA VAL A 382 -10.66 -5.26 -3.98
C VAL A 382 -11.35 -6.17 -2.96
N GLU A 383 -10.99 -7.45 -2.90
CA GLU A 383 -11.57 -8.38 -1.92
C GLU A 383 -11.34 -7.89 -0.48
N THR A 384 -10.13 -7.41 -0.18
CA THR A 384 -9.84 -6.86 1.14
C THR A 384 -10.61 -5.56 1.40
N ALA A 385 -10.72 -4.66 0.44
CA ALA A 385 -11.50 -3.44 0.57
C ALA A 385 -12.99 -3.76 0.83
N LEU A 386 -13.56 -4.72 0.09
CA LEU A 386 -14.93 -5.20 0.32
C LEU A 386 -15.11 -5.84 1.70
N THR A 387 -14.11 -6.56 2.22
CA THR A 387 -14.14 -7.09 3.60
C THR A 387 -14.27 -5.98 4.62
N CYS A 388 -13.50 -4.89 4.46
CA CYS A 388 -13.61 -3.72 5.33
C CYS A 388 -14.96 -3.02 5.20
N MET A 389 -15.48 -2.86 3.97
CA MET A 389 -16.79 -2.29 3.71
C MET A 389 -17.91 -3.13 4.33
N LEU A 390 -17.76 -4.45 4.38
CA LEU A 390 -18.73 -5.36 5.05
C LEU A 390 -18.82 -5.04 6.55
N GLY A 391 -17.68 -4.91 7.23
CA GLY A 391 -17.63 -4.52 8.63
C GLY A 391 -18.19 -3.12 8.87
N ARG A 392 -17.83 -2.15 8.01
CA ARG A 392 -18.35 -0.78 8.07
C ARG A 392 -19.86 -0.76 7.92
N MET A 393 -20.41 -1.41 6.90
CA MET A 393 -21.85 -1.48 6.65
C MET A 393 -22.59 -2.12 7.84
N ALA A 394 -22.06 -3.19 8.41
CA ALA A 394 -22.63 -3.83 9.60
C ALA A 394 -22.68 -2.88 10.79
N GLY A 395 -21.60 -2.11 11.04
CA GLY A 395 -21.54 -1.12 12.11
C GLY A 395 -22.54 0.01 11.94
N TYR A 396 -22.55 0.67 10.79
CA TYR A 396 -23.48 1.79 10.53
C TYR A 396 -24.95 1.38 10.48
N GLN A 397 -25.24 0.13 10.09
CA GLN A 397 -26.62 -0.38 10.08
C GLN A 397 -27.05 -1.03 11.41
N GLY A 398 -26.11 -1.30 12.33
CA GLY A 398 -26.40 -1.93 13.62
C GLY A 398 -27.00 -3.33 13.51
N ARG A 399 -26.64 -4.09 12.46
CA ARG A 399 -27.15 -5.46 12.21
C ARG A 399 -26.12 -6.35 11.57
N GLU A 400 -26.39 -7.66 11.56
CA GLU A 400 -25.62 -8.59 10.70
C GLU A 400 -25.82 -8.22 9.23
N VAL A 401 -24.71 -8.22 8.49
CA VAL A 401 -24.66 -8.01 7.04
C VAL A 401 -23.93 -9.18 6.41
N THR A 402 -24.50 -9.77 5.35
CA THR A 402 -23.85 -10.82 4.57
C THR A 402 -23.01 -10.21 3.44
N TRP A 403 -22.13 -11.03 2.85
CA TRP A 403 -21.35 -10.63 1.68
C TRP A 403 -22.26 -10.29 0.49
N GLU A 404 -23.33 -11.05 0.31
CA GLU A 404 -24.34 -10.83 -0.73
C GLU A 404 -25.10 -9.51 -0.49
N ASP A 405 -25.49 -9.23 0.77
CA ASP A 405 -26.11 -7.95 1.15
C ASP A 405 -25.19 -6.77 0.82
N LEU A 406 -23.90 -6.87 1.15
CA LEU A 406 -22.92 -5.83 0.80
C LEU A 406 -22.91 -5.60 -0.71
N LEU A 407 -22.75 -6.65 -1.50
CA LEU A 407 -22.68 -6.53 -2.95
C LEU A 407 -23.95 -5.99 -3.58
N ALA A 408 -25.12 -6.29 -2.99
CA ALA A 408 -26.43 -5.85 -3.52
C ALA A 408 -26.80 -4.44 -3.08
N HIS A 409 -26.42 -4.05 -1.86
CA HIS A 409 -26.96 -2.85 -1.18
C HIS A 409 -25.88 -1.99 -0.53
N GLY A 410 -24.58 -2.20 -0.85
CA GLY A 410 -23.49 -1.41 -0.31
C GLY A 410 -23.62 0.07 -0.64
N GLU A 411 -23.15 0.90 0.28
CA GLU A 411 -23.14 2.36 0.10
C GLU A 411 -22.29 2.76 -1.11
N THR A 412 -22.66 3.88 -1.74
CA THR A 412 -21.88 4.55 -2.78
C THR A 412 -21.65 6.00 -2.38
N TYR A 413 -20.48 6.53 -2.66
CA TYR A 413 -20.12 7.88 -2.25
C TYR A 413 -19.99 8.83 -3.43
N LYS A 414 -20.34 10.09 -3.18
CA LYS A 414 -20.15 11.19 -4.12
C LYS A 414 -19.19 12.20 -3.51
N LEU A 415 -18.35 12.81 -4.34
CA LEU A 415 -17.42 13.83 -3.90
C LEU A 415 -18.15 15.04 -3.26
N GLY A 416 -19.28 15.43 -3.83
CA GLY A 416 -20.11 16.52 -3.30
C GLY A 416 -19.52 17.93 -3.54
N MET A 417 -18.46 18.04 -4.36
CA MET A 417 -17.83 19.31 -4.76
C MET A 417 -17.32 19.20 -6.20
N THR A 418 -16.99 20.34 -6.82
CA THR A 418 -16.23 20.37 -8.09
C THR A 418 -14.76 20.66 -7.83
N LEU A 419 -13.87 19.97 -8.54
CA LEU A 419 -12.42 20.20 -8.45
C LEU A 419 -11.94 21.33 -9.37
N ASP A 420 -12.77 21.85 -10.28
CA ASP A 420 -12.40 22.89 -11.23
C ASP A 420 -11.96 24.19 -10.56
N GLN A 421 -12.40 24.43 -9.32
CA GLN A 421 -11.94 25.55 -8.50
C GLN A 421 -10.46 25.49 -8.13
N PHE A 422 -9.80 24.33 -8.32
CA PHE A 422 -8.36 24.10 -8.06
C PHE A 422 -7.53 24.00 -9.37
N ALA A 423 -8.09 24.42 -10.52
CA ALA A 423 -7.42 24.37 -11.82
C ALA A 423 -6.31 25.43 -11.97
#